data_d38c778aaceb64acb18de4828c86c7aa
#
_entry.id   d38c778aaceb64acb18de4828c86c7aa
#
_cell.length_a   1.000
_cell.length_b   1.000
_cell.length_c   1.000
_cell.angle_alpha   90.00
_cell.angle_beta   90.00
_cell.angle_gamma   90.00
#
_symmetry.space_group_name_H-M   'P 1'
#
loop_
_entity.id
_entity.type
_entity.pdbx_description
1 polymer ?
#
loop_
_entity_poly.entity_id
_entity_poly.type
_entity_poly.pdbx_seq_one_letter_code
_entity_poly.pdbx_strand_id
1 'polypeptide(L)'
;LKEGFGFYLKAISTSYVLSALKVTLIATVFAVVINTFFGIWTAWLLTRFSFKGKQVLATLIDIPFSISPVIVGLAYLMTFGRLGWFYPVIRWFNEIFGTNVRITFAIPGVVLATIFVTFPYVSREIIPVLNAEGKDEEEAAALMGASGFTIFRKITLPQMKWSLIYGVILCTARALGEFGAVNALSKTRGETFTLPLEIDALYMSGTDSSITSAFAVSSILLIIALIILFARNIVEHKFKKLH
;
A
#
# COMPACT_ATOMS: atom_id res chain seq x y z
N LEU A 1 9.48 -28.41 12.12
CA LEU A 1 9.91 -29.35 11.04
C LEU A 1 9.68 -30.85 11.38
N LYS A 2 8.71 -31.15 12.27
CA LYS A 2 8.38 -32.56 12.62
C LYS A 2 7.90 -33.38 11.42
N GLU A 3 7.35 -32.72 10.38
CA GLU A 3 6.75 -33.40 9.22
C GLU A 3 7.63 -33.39 7.95
N GLY A 4 8.87 -32.89 8.04
CA GLY A 4 9.85 -32.91 6.96
C GLY A 4 9.67 -31.86 5.86
N PHE A 5 10.69 -31.67 5.01
CA PHE A 5 10.74 -30.67 3.95
C PHE A 5 9.67 -30.88 2.86
N GLY A 6 9.28 -32.14 2.63
CA GLY A 6 8.20 -32.44 1.67
C GLY A 6 6.84 -31.86 2.07
N PHE A 7 6.50 -31.89 3.36
CA PHE A 7 5.28 -31.28 3.87
C PHE A 7 5.32 -29.76 3.70
N TYR A 8 6.47 -29.14 3.99
CA TYR A 8 6.66 -27.69 3.80
C TYR A 8 6.38 -27.29 2.35
N LEU A 9 6.99 -27.96 1.37
CA LEU A 9 6.75 -27.66 -0.04
C LEU A 9 5.30 -27.88 -0.45
N LYS A 10 4.64 -28.91 0.05
CA LYS A 10 3.23 -29.19 -0.22
C LYS A 10 2.34 -28.10 0.37
N ALA A 11 2.61 -27.65 1.59
CA ALA A 11 1.85 -26.60 2.25
C ALA A 11 1.89 -25.26 1.47
N ILE A 12 3.08 -24.84 1.04
CA ILE A 12 3.25 -23.59 0.30
C ILE A 12 2.75 -23.66 -1.16
N SER A 13 2.67 -24.85 -1.74
CA SER A 13 2.22 -25.08 -3.13
C SER A 13 0.71 -25.30 -3.24
N THR A 14 -0.03 -25.18 -2.15
CA THR A 14 -1.49 -25.33 -2.16
C THR A 14 -2.12 -24.23 -3.02
N SER A 15 -3.15 -24.56 -3.81
CA SER A 15 -3.84 -23.61 -4.68
C SER A 15 -4.37 -22.37 -3.92
N TYR A 16 -4.84 -22.56 -2.70
CA TYR A 16 -5.28 -21.46 -1.82
C TYR A 16 -4.15 -20.50 -1.45
N VAL A 17 -2.98 -21.02 -1.09
CA VAL A 17 -1.80 -20.22 -0.75
C VAL A 17 -1.28 -19.45 -1.98
N LEU A 18 -1.22 -20.12 -3.14
CA LEU A 18 -0.81 -19.45 -4.39
C LEU A 18 -1.79 -18.37 -4.83
N SER A 19 -3.10 -18.62 -4.70
CA SER A 19 -4.12 -17.58 -4.94
C SER A 19 -3.97 -16.42 -3.97
N ALA A 20 -3.79 -16.67 -2.69
CA ALA A 20 -3.60 -15.64 -1.66
C ALA A 20 -2.32 -14.82 -1.91
N LEU A 21 -1.23 -15.46 -2.31
CA LEU A 21 0.00 -14.78 -2.71
C LEU A 21 -0.23 -13.87 -3.92
N LYS A 22 -0.93 -14.37 -4.94
CA LYS A 22 -1.31 -13.57 -6.13
C LYS A 22 -2.12 -12.34 -5.75
N VAL A 23 -3.16 -12.49 -4.92
CA VAL A 23 -4.00 -11.38 -4.47
C VAL A 23 -3.17 -10.37 -3.67
N THR A 24 -2.29 -10.83 -2.77
CA THR A 24 -1.38 -9.97 -2.01
C THR A 24 -0.48 -9.16 -2.93
N LEU A 25 0.14 -9.80 -3.91
CA LEU A 25 1.03 -9.12 -4.87
C LEU A 25 0.26 -8.11 -5.72
N ILE A 26 -0.91 -8.47 -6.24
CA ILE A 26 -1.77 -7.54 -6.99
C ILE A 26 -2.13 -6.33 -6.14
N ALA A 27 -2.64 -6.53 -4.93
CA ALA A 27 -3.03 -5.44 -4.04
C ALA A 27 -1.83 -4.54 -3.70
N THR A 28 -0.67 -5.14 -3.41
CA THR A 28 0.56 -4.41 -3.10
C THR A 28 1.05 -3.59 -4.29
N VAL A 29 1.13 -4.16 -5.48
CA VAL A 29 1.62 -3.45 -6.68
C VAL A 29 0.70 -2.26 -7.00
N PHE A 30 -0.60 -2.47 -7.04
CA PHE A 30 -1.54 -1.37 -7.28
C PHE A 30 -1.48 -0.30 -6.20
N ALA A 31 -1.43 -0.69 -4.92
CA ALA A 31 -1.32 0.26 -3.82
C ALA A 31 -0.02 1.07 -3.90
N VAL A 32 1.11 0.43 -4.13
CA VAL A 32 2.42 1.09 -4.21
C VAL A 32 2.48 2.06 -5.39
N VAL A 33 2.02 1.66 -6.58
CA VAL A 33 2.03 2.53 -7.77
C VAL A 33 1.15 3.76 -7.56
N ILE A 34 -0.07 3.56 -7.09
CA ILE A 34 -1.03 4.65 -6.85
C ILE A 34 -0.52 5.58 -5.74
N ASN A 35 -0.07 5.02 -4.62
CA ASN A 35 0.43 5.81 -3.49
C ASN A 35 1.76 6.52 -3.80
N THR A 36 2.58 5.97 -4.67
CA THR A 36 3.78 6.64 -5.16
C THR A 36 3.41 7.88 -5.97
N PHE A 37 2.50 7.73 -6.93
CA PHE A 37 2.05 8.84 -7.77
C PHE A 37 1.40 9.96 -6.93
N PHE A 38 0.40 9.62 -6.13
CA PHE A 38 -0.29 10.60 -5.28
C PHE A 38 0.60 11.12 -4.15
N GLY A 39 1.50 10.29 -3.60
CA GLY A 39 2.46 10.70 -2.58
C GLY A 39 3.45 11.76 -3.06
N ILE A 40 3.99 11.60 -4.27
CA ILE A 40 4.83 12.61 -4.92
C ILE A 40 4.03 13.89 -5.13
N TRP A 41 2.82 13.77 -5.71
CA TRP A 41 1.99 14.92 -6.02
C TRP A 41 1.57 15.71 -4.77
N THR A 42 1.12 15.01 -3.72
CA THR A 42 0.73 15.65 -2.46
C THR A 42 1.92 16.27 -1.72
N ALA A 43 3.07 15.59 -1.71
CA ALA A 43 4.29 16.14 -1.11
C ALA A 43 4.75 17.41 -1.83
N TRP A 44 4.77 17.39 -3.15
CA TRP A 44 5.11 18.56 -3.98
C TRP A 44 4.11 19.71 -3.76
N LEU A 45 2.80 19.43 -3.78
CA LEU A 45 1.76 20.41 -3.53
C LEU A 45 1.89 21.05 -2.13
N LEU A 46 2.09 20.23 -1.10
CA LEU A 46 2.21 20.71 0.28
C LEU A 46 3.51 21.45 0.58
N THR A 47 4.60 21.21 -0.15
CA THR A 47 5.88 21.86 0.11
C THR A 47 6.10 23.11 -0.73
N ARG A 48 5.65 23.10 -1.99
CA ARG A 48 5.97 24.15 -2.96
C ARG A 48 4.88 25.23 -3.10
N PHE A 49 3.63 24.90 -2.79
CA PHE A 49 2.52 25.84 -2.94
C PHE A 49 1.96 26.31 -1.59
N SER A 50 1.49 27.55 -1.58
CA SER A 50 0.71 28.14 -0.48
C SER A 50 -0.72 28.33 -0.95
N PHE A 51 -1.68 27.68 -0.28
CA PHE A 51 -3.10 27.78 -0.62
C PHE A 51 -3.97 27.65 0.63
N LYS A 52 -5.18 28.19 0.55
CA LYS A 52 -6.17 28.06 1.64
C LYS A 52 -6.58 26.58 1.77
N GLY A 53 -6.49 26.02 2.99
CA GLY A 53 -6.80 24.62 3.24
C GLY A 53 -5.59 23.65 3.19
N LYS A 54 -4.37 24.14 3.01
CA LYS A 54 -3.13 23.33 3.05
C LYS A 54 -3.03 22.47 4.31
N GLN A 55 -3.33 23.06 5.47
CA GLN A 55 -3.31 22.35 6.76
C GLN A 55 -4.35 21.22 6.80
N VAL A 56 -5.56 21.50 6.27
CA VAL A 56 -6.63 20.48 6.20
C VAL A 56 -6.19 19.31 5.31
N LEU A 57 -5.61 19.59 4.15
CA LEU A 57 -5.10 18.54 3.25
C LEU A 57 -4.01 17.71 3.93
N ALA A 58 -3.06 18.35 4.63
CA ALA A 58 -2.03 17.65 5.39
C ALA A 58 -2.63 16.72 6.45
N THR A 59 -3.63 17.21 7.21
CA THR A 59 -4.33 16.39 8.21
C THR A 59 -5.09 15.23 7.56
N LEU A 60 -5.76 15.45 6.42
CA LEU A 60 -6.48 14.39 5.69
C LEU A 60 -5.56 13.26 5.22
N ILE A 61 -4.35 13.60 4.79
CA ILE A 61 -3.34 12.61 4.40
C ILE A 61 -2.93 11.74 5.60
N ASP A 62 -2.93 12.29 6.80
CA ASP A 62 -2.52 11.59 8.01
C ASP A 62 -3.65 10.77 8.68
N ILE A 63 -4.89 10.93 8.25
CA ILE A 63 -6.05 10.17 8.78
C ILE A 63 -5.81 8.66 8.83
N PRO A 64 -5.25 8.00 7.78
CA PRO A 64 -5.03 6.55 7.82
C PRO A 64 -4.14 6.07 8.96
N PHE A 65 -3.24 6.91 9.48
CA PHE A 65 -2.43 6.56 10.65
C PHE A 65 -3.19 6.62 11.97
N SER A 66 -4.25 7.42 12.02
CA SER A 66 -5.03 7.66 13.24
C SER A 66 -6.20 6.69 13.40
N ILE A 67 -6.60 6.00 12.33
CA ILE A 67 -7.76 5.10 12.33
C ILE A 67 -7.28 3.64 12.29
N SER A 68 -7.91 2.79 13.11
CA SER A 68 -7.66 1.35 13.04
C SER A 68 -7.98 0.79 11.64
N PRO A 69 -7.10 0.00 11.02
CA PRO A 69 -7.36 -0.63 9.73
C PRO A 69 -8.66 -1.44 9.69
N VAL A 70 -9.04 -2.08 10.80
CA VAL A 70 -10.30 -2.84 10.89
C VAL A 70 -11.50 -1.91 10.72
N ILE A 71 -11.48 -0.74 11.36
CA ILE A 71 -12.54 0.27 11.23
C ILE A 71 -12.60 0.79 9.78
N VAL A 72 -11.47 0.98 9.14
CA VAL A 72 -11.39 1.33 7.71
C VAL A 72 -12.10 0.29 6.86
N GLY A 73 -11.80 -1.00 7.06
CA GLY A 73 -12.45 -2.08 6.33
C GLY A 73 -13.97 -2.11 6.52
N LEU A 74 -14.45 -1.91 7.75
CA LEU A 74 -15.87 -1.82 8.05
C LEU A 74 -16.52 -0.58 7.41
N ALA A 75 -15.85 0.58 7.44
CA ALA A 75 -16.33 1.79 6.79
C ALA A 75 -16.49 1.59 5.27
N TYR A 76 -15.52 0.94 4.62
CA TYR A 76 -15.61 0.58 3.21
C TYR A 76 -16.78 -0.39 2.93
N LEU A 77 -16.99 -1.38 3.82
CA LEU A 77 -18.10 -2.31 3.70
C LEU A 77 -19.45 -1.57 3.79
N MET A 78 -19.57 -0.62 4.72
CA MET A 78 -20.79 0.19 4.88
C MET A 78 -20.99 1.19 3.74
N THR A 79 -19.91 1.69 3.14
CA THR A 79 -19.98 2.65 2.04
C THR A 79 -20.31 1.99 0.70
N PHE A 80 -19.61 0.90 0.38
CA PHE A 80 -19.67 0.25 -0.94
C PHE A 80 -20.48 -1.05 -0.95
N GLY A 81 -20.95 -1.52 0.22
CA GLY A 81 -21.84 -2.68 0.32
C GLY A 81 -23.20 -2.43 -0.29
N ARG A 82 -24.03 -3.49 -0.46
CA ARG A 82 -25.36 -3.41 -1.09
C ARG A 82 -26.31 -2.40 -0.43
N LEU A 83 -26.14 -2.15 0.86
CA LEU A 83 -26.92 -1.16 1.62
C LEU A 83 -26.16 0.18 1.75
N GLY A 84 -25.01 0.29 1.14
CA GLY A 84 -24.14 1.47 1.23
C GLY A 84 -24.63 2.60 0.31
N TRP A 85 -24.36 3.81 0.77
CA TRP A 85 -24.74 5.03 0.05
C TRP A 85 -24.03 5.23 -1.30
N PHE A 86 -22.89 4.56 -1.52
CA PHE A 86 -22.16 4.58 -2.80
C PHE A 86 -22.58 3.46 -3.76
N TYR A 87 -23.37 2.47 -3.30
CA TYR A 87 -23.82 1.35 -4.13
C TYR A 87 -24.62 1.77 -5.37
N PRO A 88 -25.53 2.77 -5.32
CA PRO A 88 -26.23 3.25 -6.51
C PRO A 88 -25.30 3.73 -7.62
N VAL A 89 -24.16 4.37 -7.26
CA VAL A 89 -23.17 4.85 -8.23
C VAL A 89 -22.47 3.68 -8.92
N ILE A 90 -22.11 2.64 -8.16
CA ILE A 90 -21.50 1.42 -8.72
C ILE A 90 -22.47 0.72 -9.66
N ARG A 91 -23.73 0.63 -9.26
CA ARG A 91 -24.79 0.03 -10.08
C ARG A 91 -24.99 0.80 -11.38
N TRP A 92 -25.12 2.11 -11.32
CA TRP A 92 -25.23 3.00 -12.48
C TRP A 92 -24.03 2.84 -13.43
N PHE A 93 -22.80 2.78 -12.89
CA PHE A 93 -21.60 2.52 -13.68
C PHE A 93 -21.66 1.17 -14.39
N ASN A 94 -22.05 0.11 -13.69
CA ASN A 94 -22.19 -1.23 -14.26
C ASN A 94 -23.25 -1.29 -15.37
N GLU A 95 -24.37 -0.58 -15.21
CA GLU A 95 -25.44 -0.50 -16.21
C GLU A 95 -24.98 0.22 -17.49
N ILE A 96 -24.19 1.32 -17.37
CA ILE A 96 -23.68 2.07 -18.53
C ILE A 96 -22.64 1.29 -19.32
N PHE A 97 -21.66 0.71 -18.58
CA PHE A 97 -20.50 0.07 -19.20
C PHE A 97 -20.68 -1.43 -19.43
N GLY A 98 -21.82 -2.00 -19.09
CA GLY A 98 -22.09 -3.45 -19.21
C GLY A 98 -21.13 -4.30 -18.36
N THR A 99 -20.59 -3.75 -17.28
CA THR A 99 -19.62 -4.40 -16.41
C THR A 99 -20.30 -4.97 -15.16
N ASN A 100 -19.62 -5.85 -14.43
CA ASN A 100 -20.06 -6.37 -13.14
C ASN A 100 -19.01 -6.10 -12.07
N VAL A 101 -18.63 -4.83 -11.94
CA VAL A 101 -17.65 -4.41 -10.93
C VAL A 101 -18.28 -4.52 -9.54
N ARG A 102 -17.62 -5.27 -8.67
CA ARG A 102 -17.94 -5.37 -7.25
C ARG A 102 -16.74 -4.84 -6.46
N ILE A 103 -17.00 -4.02 -5.46
CA ILE A 103 -15.94 -3.52 -4.56
C ILE A 103 -15.88 -4.41 -3.32
N THR A 104 -17.01 -4.63 -2.66
CA THR A 104 -17.07 -5.50 -1.48
C THR A 104 -16.96 -6.97 -1.86
N PHE A 105 -16.18 -7.70 -1.08
CA PHE A 105 -15.90 -9.14 -1.27
C PHE A 105 -15.28 -9.47 -2.63
N ALA A 106 -14.50 -8.54 -3.17
CA ALA A 106 -13.80 -8.66 -4.44
C ALA A 106 -12.41 -7.99 -4.37
N ILE A 107 -11.52 -8.35 -5.30
CA ILE A 107 -10.16 -7.83 -5.35
C ILE A 107 -10.10 -6.28 -5.36
N PRO A 108 -10.98 -5.53 -6.08
CA PRO A 108 -10.96 -4.07 -6.03
C PRO A 108 -11.12 -3.50 -4.62
N GLY A 109 -11.93 -4.10 -3.76
CA GLY A 109 -12.09 -3.67 -2.37
C GLY A 109 -10.83 -3.89 -1.54
N VAL A 110 -10.16 -5.02 -1.74
CA VAL A 110 -8.85 -5.32 -1.12
C VAL A 110 -7.82 -4.27 -1.53
N VAL A 111 -7.74 -3.96 -2.83
CA VAL A 111 -6.82 -2.95 -3.37
C VAL A 111 -7.11 -1.56 -2.78
N LEU A 112 -8.37 -1.12 -2.80
CA LEU A 112 -8.76 0.20 -2.27
C LEU A 112 -8.45 0.33 -0.78
N ALA A 113 -8.73 -0.70 0.02
CA ALA A 113 -8.41 -0.69 1.44
C ALA A 113 -6.89 -0.61 1.69
N THR A 114 -6.11 -1.37 0.92
CA THR A 114 -4.64 -1.35 1.00
C THR A 114 -4.09 0.03 0.60
N ILE A 115 -4.61 0.62 -0.49
CA ILE A 115 -4.24 1.99 -0.92
C ILE A 115 -4.48 2.97 0.22
N PHE A 116 -5.66 2.98 0.80
CA PHE A 116 -6.02 3.92 1.86
C PHE A 116 -5.10 3.79 3.08
N VAL A 117 -4.92 2.58 3.60
CA VAL A 117 -4.10 2.34 4.80
C VAL A 117 -2.62 2.69 4.56
N THR A 118 -2.14 2.53 3.33
CA THR A 118 -0.73 2.79 3.00
C THR A 118 -0.48 4.14 2.31
N PHE A 119 -1.53 4.95 2.14
CA PHE A 119 -1.47 6.24 1.45
C PHE A 119 -0.42 7.23 2.00
N PRO A 120 -0.29 7.44 3.31
CA PRO A 120 0.62 8.47 3.83
C PRO A 120 2.10 8.10 3.79
N TYR A 121 2.45 6.82 3.59
CA TYR A 121 3.85 6.37 3.71
C TYR A 121 4.82 7.06 2.76
N VAL A 122 4.42 7.28 1.50
CA VAL A 122 5.29 7.92 0.50
C VAL A 122 5.38 9.43 0.74
N SER A 123 4.26 10.11 0.94
CA SER A 123 4.24 11.56 1.14
C SER A 123 4.98 11.99 2.40
N ARG A 124 4.85 11.24 3.49
CA ARG A 124 5.52 11.55 4.76
C ARG A 124 7.04 11.47 4.70
N GLU A 125 7.59 10.60 3.87
CA GLU A 125 9.04 10.53 3.68
C GLU A 125 9.57 11.66 2.79
N ILE A 126 8.77 12.12 1.83
CA ILE A 126 9.18 13.17 0.87
C ILE A 126 9.08 14.57 1.48
N ILE A 127 8.00 14.88 2.22
CA ILE A 127 7.70 16.22 2.73
C ILE A 127 8.87 16.82 3.56
N PRO A 128 9.45 16.12 4.54
CA PRO A 128 10.55 16.66 5.34
C PRO A 128 11.78 17.00 4.50
N VAL A 129 12.11 16.15 3.53
CA VAL A 129 13.27 16.35 2.65
C VAL A 129 13.08 17.59 1.79
N LEU A 130 11.94 17.72 1.11
CA LEU A 130 11.64 18.89 0.29
C LEU A 130 11.56 20.19 1.10
N ASN A 131 11.14 20.13 2.36
CA ASN A 131 11.16 21.30 3.24
C ASN A 131 12.58 21.67 3.69
N ALA A 132 13.45 20.69 3.91
CA ALA A 132 14.84 20.92 4.28
C ALA A 132 15.70 21.49 3.14
N GLU A 133 15.49 21.02 1.92
CA GLU A 133 16.17 21.50 0.71
C GLU A 133 15.79 22.96 0.34
N GLY A 134 14.62 23.44 0.78
CA GLY A 134 14.17 24.79 0.44
C GLY A 134 13.68 24.90 -1.01
N LYS A 135 13.63 26.16 -1.52
CA LYS A 135 13.14 26.49 -2.87
C LYS A 135 14.14 27.24 -3.74
N ASP A 136 15.31 27.56 -3.21
CA ASP A 136 16.25 28.49 -3.83
C ASP A 136 16.70 28.05 -5.21
N GLU A 137 16.98 26.75 -5.40
CA GLU A 137 17.37 26.20 -6.70
C GLU A 137 16.21 26.25 -7.72
N GLU A 138 14.98 26.00 -7.28
CA GLU A 138 13.78 26.04 -8.13
C GLU A 138 13.48 27.48 -8.56
N GLU A 139 13.61 28.45 -7.65
CA GLU A 139 13.42 29.88 -7.93
C GLU A 139 14.52 30.42 -8.86
N ALA A 140 15.78 30.04 -8.65
CA ALA A 140 16.86 30.40 -9.55
C ALA A 140 16.64 29.85 -10.97
N ALA A 141 16.21 28.61 -11.09
CA ALA A 141 15.90 28.03 -12.39
C ALA A 141 14.70 28.71 -13.08
N ALA A 142 13.69 29.10 -12.31
CA ALA A 142 12.54 29.84 -12.83
C ALA A 142 12.97 31.24 -13.38
N LEU A 143 13.87 31.94 -12.67
CA LEU A 143 14.44 33.19 -13.11
C LEU A 143 15.25 33.05 -14.41
N MET A 144 15.89 31.90 -14.63
CA MET A 144 16.58 31.55 -15.87
C MET A 144 15.63 31.12 -17.01
N GLY A 145 14.32 31.16 -16.81
CA GLY A 145 13.31 30.85 -17.82
C GLY A 145 12.96 29.35 -17.92
N ALA A 146 13.34 28.52 -16.94
CA ALA A 146 12.96 27.10 -16.94
C ALA A 146 11.45 26.93 -16.71
N SER A 147 10.80 26.05 -17.50
CA SER A 147 9.39 25.71 -17.29
C SER A 147 9.19 24.90 -15.99
N GLY A 148 8.00 24.98 -15.38
CA GLY A 148 7.68 24.25 -14.14
C GLY A 148 7.89 22.74 -14.26
N PHE A 149 7.61 22.13 -15.41
CA PHE A 149 7.87 20.71 -15.64
C PHE A 149 9.38 20.40 -15.68
N THR A 150 10.18 21.32 -16.27
CA THR A 150 11.64 21.20 -16.30
C THR A 150 12.23 21.29 -14.90
N ILE A 151 11.76 22.23 -14.09
CA ILE A 151 12.15 22.39 -12.67
C ILE A 151 11.81 21.12 -11.91
N PHE A 152 10.57 20.65 -11.97
CA PHE A 152 10.15 19.44 -11.32
C PHE A 152 11.03 18.24 -11.68
N ARG A 153 11.27 18.00 -12.98
CA ARG A 153 12.02 16.83 -13.46
C ARG A 153 13.51 16.90 -13.15
N LYS A 154 14.13 18.11 -13.26
CA LYS A 154 15.58 18.26 -13.15
C LYS A 154 16.08 18.66 -11.76
N ILE A 155 15.22 19.24 -10.92
CA ILE A 155 15.57 19.73 -9.59
C ILE A 155 14.76 18.98 -8.53
N THR A 156 13.45 19.18 -8.48
CA THR A 156 12.60 18.65 -7.39
C THR A 156 12.63 17.11 -7.30
N LEU A 157 12.49 16.41 -8.43
CA LEU A 157 12.48 14.94 -8.46
C LEU A 157 13.83 14.32 -8.06
N PRO A 158 14.99 14.81 -8.53
CA PRO A 158 16.29 14.36 -8.03
C PRO A 158 16.52 14.61 -6.54
N GLN A 159 16.12 15.78 -6.02
CA GLN A 159 16.23 16.11 -4.59
C GLN A 159 15.49 15.10 -3.71
N MET A 160 14.26 14.71 -4.08
CA MET A 160 13.47 13.76 -3.29
C MET A 160 13.73 12.28 -3.63
N LYS A 161 14.65 11.96 -4.54
CA LYS A 161 14.84 10.60 -5.07
C LYS A 161 15.02 9.55 -3.98
N TRP A 162 15.86 9.81 -3.00
CA TRP A 162 16.16 8.83 -1.96
C TRP A 162 15.02 8.67 -0.96
N SER A 163 14.39 9.75 -0.55
CA SER A 163 13.20 9.70 0.31
C SER A 163 12.03 9.03 -0.38
N LEU A 164 11.88 9.25 -1.70
CA LEU A 164 10.89 8.55 -2.51
C LEU A 164 11.13 7.03 -2.51
N ILE A 165 12.35 6.58 -2.79
CA ILE A 165 12.69 5.14 -2.77
C ILE A 165 12.43 4.55 -1.38
N TYR A 166 12.81 5.26 -0.33
CA TYR A 166 12.57 4.84 1.04
C TYR A 166 11.07 4.74 1.35
N GLY A 167 10.28 5.75 1.01
CA GLY A 167 8.83 5.74 1.17
C GLY A 167 8.14 4.62 0.40
N VAL A 168 8.59 4.31 -0.83
CA VAL A 168 8.11 3.17 -1.62
C VAL A 168 8.40 1.84 -0.93
N ILE A 169 9.59 1.67 -0.36
CA ILE A 169 9.95 0.46 0.39
C ILE A 169 9.05 0.29 1.62
N LEU A 170 8.83 1.36 2.39
CA LEU A 170 7.95 1.32 3.56
C LEU A 170 6.49 1.04 3.17
N CYS A 171 5.99 1.69 2.12
CA CYS A 171 4.66 1.44 1.57
C CYS A 171 4.49 -0.02 1.17
N THR A 172 5.49 -0.60 0.48
CA THR A 172 5.49 -2.01 0.07
C THR A 172 5.46 -2.96 1.26
N ALA A 173 6.31 -2.72 2.26
CA ALA A 173 6.36 -3.54 3.47
C ALA A 173 5.01 -3.53 4.21
N ARG A 174 4.39 -2.34 4.33
CA ARG A 174 3.09 -2.18 4.98
C ARG A 174 1.95 -2.83 4.20
N ALA A 175 1.96 -2.69 2.86
CA ALA A 175 0.94 -3.27 1.99
C ALA A 175 0.94 -4.81 2.00
N LEU A 176 2.11 -5.45 2.00
CA LEU A 176 2.26 -6.91 2.06
C LEU A 176 1.71 -7.52 3.35
N GLY A 177 1.81 -6.79 4.45
CA GLY A 177 1.32 -7.22 5.77
C GLY A 177 -0.10 -6.73 6.09
N GLU A 178 -0.87 -6.22 5.13
CA GLU A 178 -2.21 -5.71 5.41
C GLU A 178 -3.17 -6.87 5.74
N PHE A 179 -3.75 -6.80 6.92
CA PHE A 179 -4.70 -7.78 7.44
C PHE A 179 -6.02 -7.13 7.85
N GLY A 180 -5.96 -6.09 8.66
CA GLY A 180 -7.11 -5.53 9.37
C GLY A 180 -8.23 -5.03 8.46
N ALA A 181 -7.90 -4.17 7.49
CA ALA A 181 -8.88 -3.60 6.58
C ALA A 181 -9.37 -4.66 5.58
N VAL A 182 -8.45 -5.51 5.13
CA VAL A 182 -8.76 -6.56 4.16
C VAL A 182 -9.65 -7.64 4.76
N ASN A 183 -9.50 -7.98 6.05
CA ASN A 183 -10.33 -8.99 6.73
C ASN A 183 -11.82 -8.66 6.68
N ALA A 184 -12.21 -7.40 6.76
CA ALA A 184 -13.61 -7.00 6.63
C ALA A 184 -14.16 -7.15 5.19
N LEU A 185 -13.30 -6.90 4.20
CA LEU A 185 -13.67 -6.80 2.77
C LEU A 185 -13.44 -8.09 1.98
N SER A 186 -12.71 -9.06 2.53
CA SER A 186 -12.37 -10.31 1.89
C SER A 186 -13.00 -11.47 2.65
N LYS A 187 -13.87 -12.24 2.00
CA LYS A 187 -14.59 -13.35 2.64
C LYS A 187 -14.47 -14.68 1.88
N THR A 188 -13.91 -14.67 0.67
CA THR A 188 -13.84 -15.87 -0.17
C THR A 188 -12.40 -16.38 -0.23
N ARG A 189 -12.15 -17.49 0.47
CA ARG A 189 -10.87 -18.19 0.43
C ARG A 189 -10.59 -18.71 -0.98
N GLY A 190 -9.38 -18.49 -1.47
CA GLY A 190 -8.98 -18.85 -2.84
C GLY A 190 -9.28 -17.82 -3.92
N GLU A 191 -10.09 -16.78 -3.64
CA GLU A 191 -10.43 -15.72 -4.58
C GLU A 191 -9.95 -14.35 -4.11
N THR A 192 -10.24 -13.99 -2.86
CA THR A 192 -10.01 -12.63 -2.33
C THR A 192 -9.09 -12.60 -1.10
N PHE A 193 -8.75 -13.75 -0.53
CA PHE A 193 -7.85 -13.81 0.62
C PHE A 193 -6.45 -13.33 0.24
N THR A 194 -5.89 -12.46 1.08
CA THR A 194 -4.47 -12.14 1.08
C THR A 194 -3.69 -13.19 1.85
N LEU A 195 -2.37 -13.22 1.71
CA LEU A 195 -1.53 -14.18 2.40
C LEU A 195 -1.67 -14.11 3.93
N PRO A 196 -1.72 -12.92 4.59
CA PRO A 196 -2.05 -12.83 6.01
C PRO A 196 -3.39 -13.44 6.40
N LEU A 197 -4.44 -13.28 5.56
CA LEU A 197 -5.74 -13.89 5.81
C LEU A 197 -5.73 -15.42 5.63
N GLU A 198 -4.98 -15.93 4.68
CA GLU A 198 -4.83 -17.38 4.48
C GLU A 198 -4.08 -18.02 5.64
N ILE A 199 -3.05 -17.33 6.17
CA ILE A 199 -2.33 -17.78 7.38
C ILE A 199 -3.28 -17.86 8.58
N ASP A 200 -4.09 -16.82 8.78
CA ASP A 200 -5.10 -16.78 9.85
C ASP A 200 -6.13 -17.91 9.71
N ALA A 201 -6.65 -18.13 8.51
CA ALA A 201 -7.61 -19.18 8.23
C ALA A 201 -7.04 -20.58 8.47
N LEU A 202 -5.78 -20.81 8.09
CA LEU A 202 -5.07 -22.07 8.38
C LEU A 202 -4.88 -22.27 9.88
N TYR A 203 -4.49 -21.22 10.59
CA TYR A 203 -4.28 -21.29 12.04
C TYR A 203 -5.60 -21.53 12.79
N MET A 204 -6.66 -20.82 12.43
CA MET A 204 -7.97 -20.94 13.05
C MET A 204 -8.71 -22.27 12.77
N SER A 205 -8.26 -23.03 11.76
CA SER A 205 -8.83 -24.36 11.51
C SER A 205 -8.51 -25.40 12.58
N GLY A 206 -7.50 -25.18 13.44
CA GLY A 206 -7.24 -25.88 14.68
C GLY A 206 -6.68 -27.31 14.55
N THR A 207 -6.46 -27.84 13.33
CA THR A 207 -5.83 -29.15 13.16
C THR A 207 -4.30 -29.03 13.19
N ASP A 208 -3.59 -29.99 13.74
CA ASP A 208 -2.13 -29.96 13.85
C ASP A 208 -1.44 -29.74 12.49
N SER A 209 -1.95 -30.36 11.43
CA SER A 209 -1.43 -30.21 10.07
C SER A 209 -1.68 -28.81 9.49
N SER A 210 -2.83 -28.20 9.78
CA SER A 210 -3.13 -26.85 9.30
C SER A 210 -2.37 -25.76 10.07
N ILE A 211 -2.20 -25.95 11.39
CA ILE A 211 -1.35 -25.06 12.19
C ILE A 211 0.10 -25.12 11.69
N THR A 212 0.63 -26.34 11.43
CA THR A 212 1.97 -26.49 10.84
C THR A 212 2.06 -25.83 9.46
N SER A 213 1.00 -25.92 8.63
CA SER A 213 0.91 -25.24 7.33
C SER A 213 0.87 -23.71 7.49
N ALA A 214 0.16 -23.17 8.49
CA ALA A 214 0.15 -21.74 8.79
C ALA A 214 1.57 -21.22 9.09
N PHE A 215 2.36 -21.95 9.90
CA PHE A 215 3.76 -21.59 10.15
C PHE A 215 4.63 -21.68 8.88
N ALA A 216 4.43 -22.71 8.04
CA ALA A 216 5.14 -22.82 6.78
C ALA A 216 4.84 -21.65 5.83
N VAL A 217 3.58 -21.25 5.69
CA VAL A 217 3.16 -20.13 4.86
C VAL A 217 3.63 -18.79 5.45
N SER A 218 3.63 -18.64 6.78
CA SER A 218 4.15 -17.45 7.46
C SER A 218 5.63 -17.21 7.17
N SER A 219 6.42 -18.28 6.97
CA SER A 219 7.83 -18.15 6.61
C SER A 219 8.05 -17.44 5.28
N ILE A 220 7.12 -17.52 4.33
CA ILE A 220 7.17 -16.79 3.06
C ILE A 220 7.11 -15.27 3.34
N LEU A 221 6.14 -14.83 4.14
CA LEU A 221 6.05 -13.41 4.52
C LEU A 221 7.29 -12.95 5.28
N LEU A 222 7.82 -13.78 6.18
CA LEU A 222 9.04 -13.46 6.91
C LEU A 222 10.23 -13.27 5.96
N ILE A 223 10.42 -14.16 4.99
CA ILE A 223 11.51 -14.05 3.99
C ILE A 223 11.34 -12.76 3.16
N ILE A 224 10.13 -12.48 2.68
CA ILE A 224 9.83 -11.25 1.93
C ILE A 224 10.12 -10.01 2.80
N ALA A 225 9.69 -10.01 4.07
CA ALA A 225 9.94 -8.92 5.00
C ALA A 225 11.44 -8.69 5.25
N LEU A 226 12.22 -9.77 5.39
CA LEU A 226 13.68 -9.68 5.53
C LEU A 226 14.34 -9.09 4.28
N ILE A 227 13.92 -9.50 3.08
CA ILE A 227 14.43 -8.94 1.81
C ILE A 227 14.15 -7.43 1.75
N ILE A 228 12.94 -7.01 2.11
CA ILE A 228 12.55 -5.61 2.13
C ILE A 228 13.36 -4.82 3.19
N LEU A 229 13.58 -5.39 4.36
CA LEU A 229 14.40 -4.79 5.41
C LEU A 229 15.85 -4.59 4.96
N PHE A 230 16.44 -5.58 4.28
CA PHE A 230 17.77 -5.43 3.69
C PHE A 230 17.80 -4.33 2.61
N ALA A 231 16.82 -4.30 1.72
CA ALA A 231 16.70 -3.24 0.71
C ALA A 231 16.60 -1.85 1.36
N ARG A 232 15.80 -1.70 2.43
CA ARG A 232 15.71 -0.48 3.24
C ARG A 232 17.07 -0.07 3.80
N ASN A 233 17.80 -0.98 4.44
CA ASN A 233 19.09 -0.66 5.05
C ASN A 233 20.14 -0.20 4.02
N ILE A 234 20.14 -0.82 2.81
CA ILE A 234 21.02 -0.41 1.72
C ILE A 234 20.70 1.02 1.27
N VAL A 235 19.43 1.35 1.13
CA VAL A 235 18.98 2.69 0.72
C VAL A 235 19.33 3.72 1.79
N GLU A 236 19.05 3.44 3.06
CA GLU A 236 19.34 4.33 4.18
C GLU A 236 20.86 4.60 4.30
N HIS A 237 21.69 3.58 4.10
CA HIS A 237 23.15 3.75 4.15
C HIS A 237 23.68 4.61 3.00
N LYS A 238 23.10 4.49 1.81
CA LYS A 238 23.44 5.37 0.67
C LYS A 238 22.97 6.80 0.90
N PHE A 239 21.81 6.99 1.50
CA PHE A 239 21.27 8.31 1.83
C PHE A 239 22.19 9.06 2.82
N LYS A 240 22.60 8.40 3.91
CA LYS A 240 23.50 8.98 4.92
C LYS A 240 24.93 9.32 4.41
N LYS A 241 25.35 8.75 3.30
CA LYS A 241 26.67 9.07 2.70
C LYS A 241 26.62 10.27 1.75
N LEU A 242 25.45 10.77 1.40
CA LEU A 242 25.25 11.85 0.43
C LEU A 242 24.91 13.20 1.10
N HIS A 243 24.61 13.17 2.39
CA HIS A 243 24.41 14.30 3.28
C HIS A 243 25.38 14.22 4.48
#